data_f543e70d535568a1e728a0ab88e3b77e
#
_entry.id   f543e70d535568a1e728a0ab88e3b77e
#
_cell.length_a   1.000
_cell.length_b   1.000
_cell.length_c   1.000
_cell.angle_alpha   90.00
_cell.angle_beta   90.00
_cell.angle_gamma   90.00
#
_symmetry.space_group_name_H-M   'P 1'
#
loop_
_entity.id
_entity.type
_entity.pdbx_description
1 polymer ?
#
loop_
_entity_poly.entity_id
_entity_poly.type
_entity_poly.pdbx_seq_one_letter_code
_entity_poly.pdbx_strand_id
1 'polypeptide(L)'
;MRKTKIICTLGPSTDQEGVLRELVANGMNVARFNFSHGSHEEHLGRFEKLKAIREELGKPVAALLDTKGPEIRLKEFKNGVETLEAGQTFTLTTREVEGTKEICSITYKDLPQDVQPGGTIMLDDGLIKLQIITVNDTDIVCKVLNNGKIKNKKGVNVPGVHLSMPYMSQRDRDDIIFGAQQGFDFIAASFVRTAQDVYDIRNLLNEYDSDIRIIAKIENREGVNNIDSILAAADAVMVARGDLGVEIDFTELPGIQKNIIERSFSFGKPIVTATQMLDSMIVNPRPTRAEISDVANAIYDGTSAIMLSGETAAGAYPVEALKTMSAIAERTEQENHARFVPLTENTGKISVSDATAHAACLTAKDVNAAAIVTVSESGNTARLLSKYRPEQPIIACVMKEQVQRQLALSWGITPLMMPLAHSTDELIEMSTSLAKENGYLHNGELAVVTAGVPVGVSGTTNMIKIHMVGNCLATGVGVGRENADVTSATGKACVCRTLEEVRAKFKPGMVLVVPSTSNEMLSYVRDAAALVVEEPGLNSHAAIAGKALLKPTVVGAAGATSHIRDGLMVAVDCAHGSVQRLQA
;
A
#
# COMPACT_ATOMS: atom_id res chain seq x y z
N MET A 1 6.24 5.75 9.97
CA MET A 1 5.02 5.11 9.39
C MET A 1 5.41 4.36 8.13
N ARG A 2 5.10 3.06 8.06
CA ARG A 2 5.41 2.22 6.90
C ARG A 2 4.53 2.59 5.70
N LYS A 3 5.14 2.80 4.54
CA LYS A 3 4.45 3.13 3.28
C LYS A 3 4.12 1.89 2.46
N THR A 4 5.01 0.89 2.42
CA THR A 4 4.80 -0.41 1.77
C THR A 4 3.74 -1.22 2.53
N LYS A 5 2.77 -1.77 1.82
CA LYS A 5 1.65 -2.51 2.42
C LYS A 5 2.00 -3.98 2.60
N ILE A 6 1.36 -4.66 3.54
CA ILE A 6 1.56 -6.09 3.78
C ILE A 6 0.25 -6.84 3.63
N ILE A 7 0.30 -7.90 2.82
CA ILE A 7 -0.78 -8.87 2.65
C ILE A 7 -0.42 -10.11 3.46
N CYS A 8 -1.34 -10.61 4.27
CA CYS A 8 -1.18 -11.88 4.99
C CYS A 8 -2.23 -12.89 4.54
N THR A 9 -1.81 -14.10 4.20
CA THR A 9 -2.71 -15.19 3.86
C THR A 9 -3.30 -15.81 5.12
N LEU A 10 -4.63 -15.93 5.14
CA LEU A 10 -5.35 -16.59 6.23
C LEU A 10 -5.37 -18.12 6.01
N GLY A 11 -5.31 -18.87 7.10
CA GLY A 11 -5.33 -20.33 7.09
C GLY A 11 -5.32 -20.91 8.51
N PRO A 12 -4.99 -22.19 8.68
CA PRO A 12 -5.05 -22.86 9.98
C PRO A 12 -4.29 -22.15 11.11
N SER A 13 -3.15 -21.53 10.83
CA SER A 13 -2.38 -20.80 11.84
C SER A 13 -3.10 -19.53 12.31
N THR A 14 -3.83 -18.87 11.43
CA THR A 14 -4.60 -17.67 11.76
C THR A 14 -5.96 -17.98 12.41
N ASP A 15 -6.41 -19.25 12.36
CA ASP A 15 -7.62 -19.71 13.04
C ASP A 15 -7.41 -19.87 14.56
N GLN A 16 -6.14 -19.93 15.02
CA GLN A 16 -5.80 -19.98 16.44
C GLN A 16 -6.27 -18.71 17.16
N GLU A 17 -6.65 -18.86 18.42
CA GLU A 17 -7.17 -17.76 19.22
C GLU A 17 -6.19 -16.57 19.32
N GLY A 18 -6.68 -15.38 19.03
CA GLY A 18 -5.92 -14.13 19.09
C GLY A 18 -5.00 -13.84 17.91
N VAL A 19 -4.59 -14.82 17.11
CA VAL A 19 -3.59 -14.64 16.04
C VAL A 19 -4.06 -13.65 14.98
N LEU A 20 -5.28 -13.81 14.47
CA LEU A 20 -5.82 -12.87 13.45
C LEU A 20 -5.91 -11.44 14.01
N ARG A 21 -6.32 -11.29 15.27
CA ARG A 21 -6.38 -10.00 15.95
C ARG A 21 -4.98 -9.35 16.05
N GLU A 22 -3.97 -10.14 16.41
CA GLU A 22 -2.59 -9.66 16.48
C GLU A 22 -2.06 -9.26 15.10
N LEU A 23 -2.38 -9.99 14.03
CA LEU A 23 -2.00 -9.60 12.66
C LEU A 23 -2.60 -8.23 12.28
N VAL A 24 -3.89 -8.02 12.55
CA VAL A 24 -4.56 -6.72 12.29
C VAL A 24 -3.92 -5.60 13.13
N ALA A 25 -3.67 -5.84 14.42
CA ALA A 25 -3.08 -4.87 15.33
C ALA A 25 -1.64 -4.49 14.94
N ASN A 26 -0.84 -5.45 14.44
CA ASN A 26 0.56 -5.26 14.06
C ASN A 26 0.78 -4.82 12.60
N GLY A 27 -0.28 -4.43 11.88
CA GLY A 27 -0.15 -3.73 10.61
C GLY A 27 -0.36 -4.56 9.36
N MET A 28 -1.10 -5.66 9.42
CA MET A 28 -1.68 -6.29 8.25
C MET A 28 -2.60 -5.29 7.54
N ASN A 29 -2.40 -5.08 6.26
CA ASN A 29 -3.21 -4.17 5.43
C ASN A 29 -4.29 -4.89 4.63
N VAL A 30 -3.98 -6.12 4.18
CA VAL A 30 -4.89 -6.93 3.38
C VAL A 30 -4.85 -8.37 3.89
N ALA A 31 -6.01 -8.97 4.09
CA ALA A 31 -6.17 -10.38 4.41
C ALA A 31 -6.49 -11.16 3.13
N ARG A 32 -5.62 -12.10 2.75
CA ARG A 32 -5.80 -12.95 1.56
C ARG A 32 -6.47 -14.27 1.94
N PHE A 33 -7.52 -14.59 1.22
CA PHE A 33 -8.26 -15.86 1.28
C PHE A 33 -7.96 -16.67 0.04
N ASN A 34 -7.26 -17.79 0.19
CA ASN A 34 -6.86 -18.65 -0.93
C ASN A 34 -7.96 -19.68 -1.25
N PHE A 35 -8.76 -19.40 -2.27
CA PHE A 35 -9.87 -20.27 -2.71
C PHE A 35 -9.43 -21.52 -3.50
N SER A 36 -8.12 -21.70 -3.71
CA SER A 36 -7.61 -23.02 -4.17
C SER A 36 -7.85 -24.10 -3.12
N HIS A 37 -7.99 -23.74 -1.84
CA HIS A 37 -8.21 -24.60 -0.68
C HIS A 37 -9.42 -24.14 0.13
N GLY A 38 -10.01 -25.07 0.89
CA GLY A 38 -11.15 -24.78 1.76
C GLY A 38 -12.49 -24.71 1.04
N SER A 39 -13.54 -24.55 1.83
CA SER A 39 -14.92 -24.35 1.35
C SER A 39 -15.38 -22.91 1.53
N HIS A 40 -16.48 -22.52 0.89
CA HIS A 40 -17.10 -21.20 1.06
C HIS A 40 -17.46 -20.95 2.53
N GLU A 41 -17.92 -21.97 3.28
CA GLU A 41 -18.28 -21.85 4.70
C GLU A 41 -17.05 -21.53 5.57
N GLU A 42 -15.91 -22.20 5.31
CA GLU A 42 -14.65 -21.94 6.03
C GLU A 42 -14.17 -20.52 5.76
N HIS A 43 -14.20 -20.07 4.50
CA HIS A 43 -13.81 -18.71 4.14
C HIS A 43 -14.76 -17.68 4.73
N LEU A 44 -16.06 -17.94 4.74
CA LEU A 44 -17.05 -17.07 5.37
C LEU A 44 -16.78 -16.92 6.87
N GLY A 45 -16.52 -18.02 7.57
CA GLY A 45 -16.21 -17.99 9.00
C GLY A 45 -14.98 -17.13 9.33
N ARG A 46 -13.91 -17.23 8.52
CA ARG A 46 -12.72 -16.36 8.65
C ARG A 46 -13.03 -14.91 8.32
N PHE A 47 -13.86 -14.68 7.30
CA PHE A 47 -14.24 -13.34 6.86
C PHE A 47 -15.08 -12.60 7.91
N GLU A 48 -16.05 -13.27 8.56
CA GLU A 48 -16.84 -12.69 9.64
C GLU A 48 -15.96 -12.34 10.86
N LYS A 49 -14.99 -13.19 11.21
CA LYS A 49 -13.99 -12.86 12.24
C LYS A 49 -13.17 -11.63 11.87
N LEU A 50 -12.73 -11.51 10.61
CA LEU A 50 -12.00 -10.34 10.13
C LEU A 50 -12.85 -9.08 10.23
N LYS A 51 -14.14 -9.12 9.84
CA LYS A 51 -15.07 -7.99 9.94
C LYS A 51 -15.19 -7.50 11.39
N ALA A 52 -15.41 -8.41 12.33
CA ALA A 52 -15.52 -8.06 13.74
C ALA A 52 -14.23 -7.43 14.31
N ILE A 53 -13.06 -8.01 13.98
CA ILE A 53 -11.77 -7.52 14.48
C ILE A 53 -11.40 -6.15 13.89
N ARG A 54 -11.62 -5.93 12.58
CA ARG A 54 -11.31 -4.63 11.96
C ARG A 54 -12.21 -3.51 12.48
N GLU A 55 -13.47 -3.82 12.81
CA GLU A 55 -14.40 -2.88 13.43
C GLU A 55 -13.97 -2.56 14.87
N GLU A 56 -13.66 -3.59 15.70
CA GLU A 56 -13.16 -3.43 17.07
C GLU A 56 -11.91 -2.55 17.13
N LEU A 57 -10.97 -2.76 16.21
CA LEU A 57 -9.68 -2.07 16.21
C LEU A 57 -9.69 -0.77 15.38
N GLY A 58 -10.77 -0.44 14.71
CA GLY A 58 -10.84 0.73 13.82
C GLY A 58 -9.82 0.68 12.67
N LYS A 59 -9.47 -0.52 12.16
CA LYS A 59 -8.45 -0.71 11.12
C LYS A 59 -9.09 -1.10 9.79
N PRO A 60 -8.89 -0.35 8.69
CA PRO A 60 -9.47 -0.63 7.38
C PRO A 60 -8.71 -1.75 6.64
N VAL A 61 -8.68 -2.96 7.22
CA VAL A 61 -8.06 -4.13 6.58
C VAL A 61 -8.95 -4.62 5.45
N ALA A 62 -8.40 -4.70 4.24
CA ALA A 62 -9.12 -5.19 3.08
C ALA A 62 -9.16 -6.73 3.04
N ALA A 63 -10.19 -7.29 2.41
CA ALA A 63 -10.31 -8.70 2.12
C ALA A 63 -10.04 -8.98 0.64
N LEU A 64 -9.13 -9.90 0.36
CA LEU A 64 -8.72 -10.31 -0.97
C LEU A 64 -9.05 -11.79 -1.19
N LEU A 65 -9.91 -12.07 -2.16
CA LEU A 65 -10.22 -13.40 -2.65
C LEU A 65 -9.22 -13.76 -3.76
N ASP A 66 -8.45 -14.83 -3.56
CA ASP A 66 -7.50 -15.34 -4.55
C ASP A 66 -8.10 -16.57 -5.23
N THR A 67 -8.40 -16.46 -6.53
CA THR A 67 -9.04 -17.52 -7.31
C THR A 67 -8.09 -18.68 -7.57
N LYS A 68 -8.65 -19.84 -7.87
CA LYS A 68 -7.85 -21.01 -8.25
C LYS A 68 -7.22 -20.84 -9.63
N GLY A 69 -7.99 -20.33 -10.58
CA GLY A 69 -7.58 -20.17 -11.97
C GLY A 69 -7.51 -21.49 -12.77
N PRO A 70 -7.14 -21.39 -14.06
CA PRO A 70 -7.09 -22.54 -14.97
C PRO A 70 -5.82 -23.39 -14.75
N GLU A 71 -5.90 -24.35 -13.85
CA GLU A 71 -4.82 -25.28 -13.55
C GLU A 71 -5.02 -26.64 -14.23
N ILE A 72 -3.92 -27.20 -14.74
CA ILE A 72 -3.86 -28.61 -15.16
C ILE A 72 -3.29 -29.44 -14.01
N ARG A 73 -3.94 -30.54 -13.66
CA ARG A 73 -3.49 -31.43 -12.59
C ARG A 73 -3.45 -32.90 -13.04
N LEU A 74 -2.51 -33.64 -12.47
CA LEU A 74 -2.55 -35.10 -12.49
C LEU A 74 -3.76 -35.58 -11.69
N LYS A 75 -4.30 -36.74 -12.06
CA LYS A 75 -5.30 -37.44 -11.26
C LYS A 75 -4.63 -38.33 -10.20
N GLU A 76 -5.31 -39.36 -9.76
CA GLU A 76 -4.86 -40.19 -8.65
C GLU A 76 -3.97 -41.35 -9.14
N PHE A 77 -2.93 -41.64 -8.36
CA PHE A 77 -2.08 -42.82 -8.53
C PHE A 77 -2.57 -43.96 -7.64
N LYS A 78 -2.44 -45.19 -8.12
CA LYS A 78 -2.85 -46.41 -7.42
C LYS A 78 -2.31 -46.50 -5.99
N ASN A 79 -1.05 -46.10 -5.81
CA ASN A 79 -0.35 -46.17 -4.54
C ASN A 79 -0.30 -44.81 -3.82
N GLY A 80 -0.99 -43.78 -4.33
CA GLY A 80 -0.95 -42.40 -3.82
C GLY A 80 0.34 -41.66 -4.12
N VAL A 81 1.46 -42.34 -4.33
CA VAL A 81 2.77 -41.80 -4.68
C VAL A 81 3.51 -42.80 -5.57
N GLU A 82 4.19 -42.29 -6.60
CA GLU A 82 5.08 -43.04 -7.46
C GLU A 82 6.47 -42.38 -7.55
N THR A 83 7.48 -43.17 -7.91
CA THR A 83 8.83 -42.65 -8.15
C THR A 83 9.10 -42.73 -9.65
N LEU A 84 9.43 -41.58 -10.25
CA LEU A 84 9.86 -41.46 -11.63
C LEU A 84 11.38 -41.38 -11.70
N GLU A 85 11.99 -42.15 -12.63
CA GLU A 85 13.43 -42.20 -12.82
C GLU A 85 13.85 -41.52 -14.13
N ALA A 86 14.97 -40.81 -14.11
CA ALA A 86 15.51 -40.20 -15.32
C ALA A 86 15.75 -41.23 -16.44
N GLY A 87 15.31 -40.90 -17.65
CA GLY A 87 15.41 -41.76 -18.82
C GLY A 87 14.23 -42.65 -19.06
N GLN A 88 13.34 -42.88 -18.08
CA GLN A 88 12.12 -43.67 -18.30
C GLN A 88 11.10 -42.95 -19.18
N THR A 89 10.20 -43.69 -19.76
CA THR A 89 9.01 -43.17 -20.43
C THR A 89 7.89 -42.99 -19.42
N PHE A 90 7.19 -41.83 -19.49
CA PHE A 90 6.00 -41.57 -18.71
C PHE A 90 4.93 -40.94 -19.60
N THR A 91 3.72 -41.45 -19.56
CA THR A 91 2.61 -41.00 -20.42
C THR A 91 1.60 -40.18 -19.62
N LEU A 92 1.32 -38.95 -20.06
CA LEU A 92 0.16 -38.18 -19.62
C LEU A 92 -1.00 -38.49 -20.58
N THR A 93 -2.16 -38.84 -20.04
CA THR A 93 -3.31 -39.24 -20.86
C THR A 93 -4.60 -38.51 -20.46
N THR A 94 -5.44 -38.26 -21.47
CA THR A 94 -6.79 -37.72 -21.27
C THR A 94 -7.82 -38.80 -20.94
N ARG A 95 -7.44 -40.08 -21.12
CA ARG A 95 -8.26 -41.24 -20.74
C ARG A 95 -8.33 -41.38 -19.21
N GLU A 96 -9.42 -41.95 -18.72
CA GLU A 96 -9.55 -42.25 -17.30
C GLU A 96 -8.81 -43.54 -16.98
N VAL A 97 -7.63 -43.43 -16.39
CA VAL A 97 -6.81 -44.57 -15.96
C VAL A 97 -6.35 -44.36 -14.53
N GLU A 98 -6.15 -45.46 -13.81
CA GLU A 98 -5.48 -45.43 -12.52
C GLU A 98 -3.98 -45.16 -12.75
N GLY A 99 -3.45 -44.11 -12.11
CA GLY A 99 -2.07 -43.68 -12.31
C GLY A 99 -1.05 -44.70 -11.79
N THR A 100 0.02 -44.90 -12.56
CA THR A 100 1.16 -45.75 -12.24
C THR A 100 2.47 -45.00 -12.52
N LYS A 101 3.62 -45.65 -12.31
CA LYS A 101 4.92 -45.10 -12.71
C LYS A 101 5.11 -44.94 -14.23
N GLU A 102 4.18 -45.44 -15.07
CA GLU A 102 4.27 -45.39 -16.52
C GLU A 102 3.25 -44.46 -17.17
N ILE A 103 2.10 -44.25 -16.53
CA ILE A 103 0.98 -43.47 -17.08
C ILE A 103 0.17 -42.79 -15.96
N CYS A 104 -0.34 -41.58 -16.21
CA CYS A 104 -1.30 -40.92 -15.34
C CYS A 104 -2.29 -40.07 -16.14
N SER A 105 -3.55 -40.06 -15.71
CA SER A 105 -4.58 -39.19 -16.26
C SER A 105 -4.35 -37.72 -15.85
N ILE A 106 -4.74 -36.80 -16.75
CA ILE A 106 -4.74 -35.35 -16.51
C ILE A 106 -6.15 -34.80 -16.53
N THR A 107 -6.33 -33.65 -15.91
CA THR A 107 -7.63 -32.97 -15.81
C THR A 107 -8.04 -32.27 -17.10
N TYR A 108 -7.09 -31.72 -17.87
CA TYR A 108 -7.33 -30.96 -19.09
C TYR A 108 -7.30 -31.90 -20.32
N LYS A 109 -8.48 -32.02 -20.97
CA LYS A 109 -8.69 -33.04 -22.03
C LYS A 109 -8.10 -32.62 -23.39
N ASP A 110 -7.95 -31.33 -23.65
CA ASP A 110 -7.45 -30.80 -24.93
C ASP A 110 -5.93 -30.56 -24.94
N LEU A 111 -5.22 -30.87 -23.83
CA LEU A 111 -3.78 -30.69 -23.75
C LEU A 111 -3.00 -31.35 -24.92
N PRO A 112 -3.36 -32.57 -25.41
CA PRO A 112 -2.67 -33.15 -26.57
C PRO A 112 -2.75 -32.29 -27.84
N GLN A 113 -3.77 -31.42 -27.97
CA GLN A 113 -3.93 -30.52 -29.13
C GLN A 113 -3.06 -29.26 -29.00
N ASP A 114 -2.74 -28.86 -27.77
CA ASP A 114 -1.99 -27.62 -27.48
C ASP A 114 -0.46 -27.87 -27.50
N VAL A 115 -0.01 -29.11 -27.33
CA VAL A 115 1.41 -29.45 -27.20
C VAL A 115 1.97 -30.17 -28.42
N GLN A 116 3.28 -30.15 -28.58
CA GLN A 116 3.98 -30.82 -29.70
C GLN A 116 5.27 -31.49 -29.24
N PRO A 117 5.74 -32.51 -30.02
CA PRO A 117 7.02 -33.16 -29.75
C PRO A 117 8.17 -32.17 -29.61
N GLY A 118 9.09 -32.44 -28.67
CA GLY A 118 10.20 -31.56 -28.31
C GLY A 118 9.89 -30.55 -27.21
N GLY A 119 8.59 -30.33 -26.90
CA GLY A 119 8.15 -29.46 -25.81
C GLY A 119 8.53 -30.00 -24.43
N THR A 120 8.40 -29.16 -23.43
CA THR A 120 8.67 -29.46 -22.01
C THR A 120 7.37 -29.49 -21.23
N ILE A 121 7.22 -30.43 -20.31
CA ILE A 121 6.17 -30.45 -19.28
C ILE A 121 6.87 -30.52 -17.92
N MET A 122 6.37 -29.78 -16.96
CA MET A 122 6.86 -29.78 -15.58
C MET A 122 5.77 -30.31 -14.66
N LEU A 123 6.12 -31.15 -13.70
CA LEU A 123 5.23 -31.69 -12.69
C LEU A 123 5.65 -31.26 -11.31
N ASP A 124 4.65 -31.09 -10.40
CA ASP A 124 4.85 -30.76 -8.98
C ASP A 124 5.73 -29.53 -8.80
N ASP A 125 5.25 -28.38 -9.28
CA ASP A 125 5.91 -27.06 -9.18
C ASP A 125 7.35 -27.07 -9.76
N GLY A 126 7.54 -27.83 -10.86
CA GLY A 126 8.81 -27.90 -11.56
C GLY A 126 9.82 -28.91 -11.01
N LEU A 127 9.47 -29.67 -9.97
CA LEU A 127 10.36 -30.68 -9.37
C LEU A 127 10.70 -31.82 -10.32
N ILE A 128 9.80 -32.20 -11.24
CA ILE A 128 10.02 -33.23 -12.25
C ILE A 128 9.84 -32.62 -13.64
N LYS A 129 10.88 -32.73 -14.45
CA LYS A 129 10.89 -32.26 -15.84
C LYS A 129 10.73 -33.38 -16.81
N LEU A 130 9.80 -33.24 -17.75
CA LEU A 130 9.51 -34.15 -18.82
C LEU A 130 9.79 -33.51 -20.18
N GLN A 131 10.28 -34.30 -21.14
CA GLN A 131 10.37 -33.89 -22.55
C GLN A 131 9.37 -34.71 -23.37
N ILE A 132 8.55 -34.00 -24.14
CA ILE A 132 7.55 -34.62 -25.01
C ILE A 132 8.26 -35.34 -26.18
N ILE A 133 8.00 -36.64 -26.36
CA ILE A 133 8.54 -37.46 -27.45
C ILE A 133 7.53 -37.54 -28.59
N THR A 134 6.31 -37.97 -28.28
CA THR A 134 5.22 -38.11 -29.26
C THR A 134 3.89 -37.70 -28.63
N VAL A 135 2.98 -37.24 -29.46
CA VAL A 135 1.62 -36.87 -29.09
C VAL A 135 0.64 -37.53 -30.03
N ASN A 136 -0.45 -38.06 -29.50
CA ASN A 136 -1.62 -38.50 -30.27
C ASN A 136 -2.89 -37.88 -29.68
N ASP A 137 -4.07 -38.29 -30.12
CA ASP A 137 -5.35 -37.69 -29.73
C ASP A 137 -5.61 -37.72 -28.22
N THR A 138 -5.04 -38.69 -27.50
CA THR A 138 -5.30 -38.85 -26.05
C THR A 138 -4.05 -38.92 -25.19
N ASP A 139 -2.90 -39.23 -25.75
CA ASP A 139 -1.68 -39.54 -25.01
C ASP A 139 -0.53 -38.59 -25.38
N ILE A 140 0.16 -38.12 -24.40
CA ILE A 140 1.40 -37.35 -24.51
C ILE A 140 2.50 -38.21 -23.91
N VAL A 141 3.30 -38.82 -24.75
CA VAL A 141 4.40 -39.70 -24.34
C VAL A 141 5.64 -38.86 -24.08
N CYS A 142 6.14 -38.93 -22.88
CA CYS A 142 7.27 -38.10 -22.41
C CYS A 142 8.45 -38.97 -21.96
N LYS A 143 9.64 -38.39 -22.05
CA LYS A 143 10.85 -38.86 -21.37
C LYS A 143 11.06 -38.09 -20.08
N VAL A 144 11.23 -38.77 -18.97
CA VAL A 144 11.58 -38.19 -17.68
C VAL A 144 13.04 -37.73 -17.70
N LEU A 145 13.29 -36.44 -17.34
CA LEU A 145 14.64 -35.89 -17.42
C LEU A 145 15.40 -35.93 -16.08
N ASN A 146 14.70 -36.00 -14.96
CA ASN A 146 15.30 -36.07 -13.61
C ASN A 146 14.46 -36.96 -12.69
N ASN A 147 15.12 -37.54 -11.68
CA ASN A 147 14.45 -38.40 -10.70
C ASN A 147 13.54 -37.57 -9.79
N GLY A 148 12.39 -38.12 -9.40
CA GLY A 148 11.49 -37.44 -8.45
C GLY A 148 10.35 -38.34 -7.97
N LYS A 149 9.74 -37.99 -6.83
CA LYS A 149 8.51 -38.59 -6.33
C LYS A 149 7.33 -37.73 -6.73
N ILE A 150 6.32 -38.35 -7.35
CA ILE A 150 5.09 -37.69 -7.76
C ILE A 150 3.90 -38.21 -6.95
N LYS A 151 3.03 -37.33 -6.51
CA LYS A 151 1.84 -37.61 -5.70
C LYS A 151 0.55 -37.31 -6.46
N ASN A 152 -0.57 -37.75 -5.88
CA ASN A 152 -1.91 -37.42 -6.36
C ASN A 152 -2.13 -35.93 -6.54
N LYS A 153 -2.86 -35.53 -7.58
CA LYS A 153 -3.41 -34.18 -7.81
C LYS A 153 -2.35 -33.08 -7.93
N LYS A 154 -1.11 -33.44 -8.28
CA LYS A 154 -0.04 -32.46 -8.48
C LYS A 154 -0.21 -31.67 -9.78
N GLY A 155 0.29 -30.42 -9.76
CA GLY A 155 0.23 -29.50 -10.89
C GLY A 155 1.00 -30.02 -12.11
N VAL A 156 0.50 -29.66 -13.28
CA VAL A 156 1.13 -29.90 -14.59
C VAL A 156 1.29 -28.55 -15.28
N ASN A 157 2.53 -28.11 -15.45
CA ASN A 157 2.87 -26.86 -16.11
C ASN A 157 3.44 -27.15 -17.51
N VAL A 158 3.14 -26.31 -18.47
CA VAL A 158 3.58 -26.45 -19.86
C VAL A 158 4.22 -25.14 -20.32
N PRO A 159 5.49 -24.90 -19.91
CA PRO A 159 6.14 -23.63 -20.15
C PRO A 159 6.20 -23.23 -21.62
N GLY A 160 5.81 -21.97 -21.91
CA GLY A 160 5.91 -21.39 -23.23
C GLY A 160 4.86 -21.86 -24.24
N VAL A 161 3.85 -22.63 -23.80
CA VAL A 161 2.75 -23.10 -24.66
C VAL A 161 1.50 -22.28 -24.38
N HIS A 162 0.85 -21.81 -25.47
CA HIS A 162 -0.49 -21.22 -25.36
C HIS A 162 -1.52 -22.34 -25.17
N LEU A 163 -2.24 -22.30 -24.06
CA LEU A 163 -3.30 -23.28 -23.76
C LEU A 163 -4.65 -22.73 -24.22
N SER A 164 -5.39 -23.53 -24.99
CA SER A 164 -6.74 -23.19 -25.50
C SER A 164 -7.82 -23.32 -24.41
N MET A 165 -7.44 -23.68 -23.18
CA MET A 165 -8.29 -23.79 -22.01
C MET A 165 -9.03 -22.47 -21.72
N PRO A 166 -10.37 -22.50 -21.48
CA PRO A 166 -11.11 -21.34 -21.01
C PRO A 166 -10.49 -20.76 -19.73
N TYR A 167 -10.39 -19.43 -19.68
CA TYR A 167 -9.77 -18.76 -18.54
C TYR A 167 -10.53 -19.00 -17.22
N MET A 168 -11.85 -18.83 -17.25
CA MET A 168 -12.69 -18.93 -16.04
C MET A 168 -13.39 -20.29 -15.98
N SER A 169 -13.07 -21.09 -14.98
CA SER A 169 -13.81 -22.31 -14.67
C SER A 169 -15.16 -22.00 -13.99
N GLN A 170 -16.08 -22.98 -13.95
CA GLN A 170 -17.32 -22.81 -13.19
C GLN A 170 -17.06 -22.54 -11.70
N ARG A 171 -16.04 -23.18 -11.12
CA ARG A 171 -15.63 -22.94 -9.74
C ARG A 171 -15.15 -21.53 -9.53
N ASP A 172 -14.30 -21.00 -10.41
CA ASP A 172 -13.83 -19.61 -10.30
C ASP A 172 -15.00 -18.63 -10.42
N ARG A 173 -15.97 -18.92 -11.31
CA ARG A 173 -17.20 -18.13 -11.43
C ARG A 173 -17.98 -18.12 -10.12
N ASP A 174 -18.20 -19.29 -9.51
CA ASP A 174 -18.93 -19.42 -8.25
C ASP A 174 -18.20 -18.72 -7.09
N ASP A 175 -16.87 -18.82 -7.04
CA ASP A 175 -16.02 -18.15 -6.06
C ASP A 175 -16.09 -16.62 -6.19
N ILE A 176 -16.05 -16.09 -7.42
CA ILE A 176 -16.16 -14.65 -7.71
C ILE A 176 -17.55 -14.12 -7.32
N ILE A 177 -18.61 -14.86 -7.65
CA ILE A 177 -19.98 -14.50 -7.25
C ILE A 177 -20.10 -14.47 -5.73
N PHE A 178 -19.56 -15.49 -5.05
CA PHE A 178 -19.51 -15.52 -3.59
C PHE A 178 -18.79 -14.27 -3.04
N GLY A 179 -17.64 -13.93 -3.60
CA GLY A 179 -16.88 -12.73 -3.21
C GLY A 179 -17.68 -11.44 -3.38
N ALA A 180 -18.41 -11.29 -4.49
CA ALA A 180 -19.27 -10.15 -4.76
C ALA A 180 -20.41 -10.05 -3.74
N GLN A 181 -21.08 -11.15 -3.44
CA GLN A 181 -22.19 -11.21 -2.49
C GLN A 181 -21.75 -10.96 -1.04
N GLN A 182 -20.55 -11.40 -0.65
CA GLN A 182 -20.03 -11.21 0.70
C GLN A 182 -19.36 -9.84 0.93
N GLY A 183 -19.06 -9.09 -0.15
CA GLY A 183 -18.46 -7.76 -0.07
C GLY A 183 -16.93 -7.81 0.16
N PHE A 184 -16.24 -8.70 -0.55
CA PHE A 184 -14.79 -8.67 -0.66
C PHE A 184 -14.34 -7.37 -1.35
N ASP A 185 -13.10 -6.95 -1.09
CA ASP A 185 -12.57 -5.68 -1.61
C ASP A 185 -11.73 -5.90 -2.88
N PHE A 186 -11.10 -7.08 -3.00
CA PHE A 186 -10.24 -7.47 -4.13
C PHE A 186 -10.49 -8.90 -4.57
N ILE A 187 -10.26 -9.14 -5.87
CA ILE A 187 -10.06 -10.47 -6.45
C ILE A 187 -8.64 -10.51 -7.00
N ALA A 188 -7.81 -11.46 -6.54
CA ALA A 188 -6.57 -11.82 -7.18
C ALA A 188 -6.86 -12.93 -8.20
N ALA A 189 -6.75 -12.57 -9.46
CA ALA A 189 -7.08 -13.41 -10.61
C ALA A 189 -5.86 -14.23 -11.00
N SER A 190 -5.89 -15.54 -10.77
CA SER A 190 -4.78 -16.44 -11.02
C SER A 190 -4.59 -16.71 -12.52
N PHE A 191 -3.34 -16.91 -12.95
CA PHE A 191 -2.93 -17.29 -14.31
C PHE A 191 -3.46 -16.38 -15.42
N VAL A 192 -3.55 -15.07 -15.18
CA VAL A 192 -3.94 -14.09 -16.21
C VAL A 192 -2.94 -14.13 -17.37
N ARG A 193 -3.46 -14.28 -18.59
CA ARG A 193 -2.69 -14.35 -19.84
C ARG A 193 -2.84 -13.09 -20.69
N THR A 194 -4.06 -12.50 -20.67
CA THR A 194 -4.44 -11.39 -21.53
C THR A 194 -5.35 -10.38 -20.82
N ALA A 195 -5.55 -9.20 -21.42
CA ALA A 195 -6.54 -8.24 -20.95
C ALA A 195 -7.98 -8.80 -20.98
N GLN A 196 -8.27 -9.73 -21.92
CA GLN A 196 -9.60 -10.33 -22.03
C GLN A 196 -9.95 -11.15 -20.77
N ASP A 197 -8.99 -11.86 -20.19
CA ASP A 197 -9.19 -12.62 -18.96
C ASP A 197 -9.65 -11.68 -17.80
N VAL A 198 -9.10 -10.47 -17.74
CA VAL A 198 -9.51 -9.44 -16.77
C VAL A 198 -10.89 -8.89 -17.08
N TYR A 199 -11.21 -8.65 -18.35
CA TYR A 199 -12.53 -8.18 -18.77
C TYR A 199 -13.63 -9.22 -18.49
N ASP A 200 -13.35 -10.50 -18.63
CA ASP A 200 -14.31 -11.57 -18.32
C ASP A 200 -14.71 -11.53 -16.84
N ILE A 201 -13.74 -11.35 -15.93
CA ILE A 201 -14.03 -11.14 -14.50
C ILE A 201 -14.80 -9.82 -14.28
N ARG A 202 -14.39 -8.74 -14.92
CA ARG A 202 -15.05 -7.44 -14.79
C ARG A 202 -16.52 -7.50 -15.22
N ASN A 203 -16.81 -8.19 -16.34
CA ASN A 203 -18.16 -8.37 -16.82
C ASN A 203 -19.01 -9.17 -15.80
N LEU A 204 -18.44 -10.24 -15.23
CA LEU A 204 -19.12 -11.00 -14.19
C LEU A 204 -19.41 -10.14 -12.95
N LEU A 205 -18.46 -9.32 -12.49
CA LEU A 205 -18.67 -8.41 -11.35
C LEU A 205 -19.75 -7.37 -11.65
N ASN A 206 -19.81 -6.86 -12.88
CA ASN A 206 -20.84 -5.90 -13.30
C ASN A 206 -22.26 -6.52 -13.30
N GLU A 207 -22.40 -7.83 -13.58
CA GLU A 207 -23.68 -8.53 -13.45
C GLU A 207 -24.25 -8.51 -12.00
N TYR A 208 -23.36 -8.31 -11.02
CA TYR A 208 -23.69 -8.27 -9.58
C TYR A 208 -23.53 -6.87 -8.95
N ASP A 209 -23.46 -5.80 -9.75
CA ASP A 209 -23.25 -4.41 -9.30
C ASP A 209 -22.08 -4.28 -8.29
N SER A 210 -21.01 -5.02 -8.51
CA SER A 210 -19.89 -5.13 -7.57
C SER A 210 -18.69 -4.26 -7.97
N ASP A 211 -18.26 -3.40 -7.07
CA ASP A 211 -17.08 -2.52 -7.19
C ASP A 211 -15.76 -3.19 -6.75
N ILE A 212 -15.72 -4.52 -6.67
CA ILE A 212 -14.50 -5.27 -6.33
C ILE A 212 -13.39 -4.94 -7.33
N ARG A 213 -12.18 -4.71 -6.82
CA ARG A 213 -11.00 -4.43 -7.63
C ARG A 213 -10.27 -5.71 -8.03
N ILE A 214 -9.77 -5.76 -9.26
CA ILE A 214 -9.09 -6.93 -9.83
C ILE A 214 -7.58 -6.73 -9.78
N ILE A 215 -6.90 -7.69 -9.14
CA ILE A 215 -5.43 -7.81 -9.13
C ILE A 215 -5.08 -8.96 -10.09
N ALA A 216 -4.49 -8.65 -11.24
CA ALA A 216 -4.04 -9.67 -12.17
C ALA A 216 -2.74 -10.32 -11.69
N LYS A 217 -2.73 -11.65 -11.50
CA LYS A 217 -1.53 -12.39 -11.12
C LYS A 217 -0.76 -12.78 -12.38
N ILE A 218 0.49 -12.36 -12.45
CA ILE A 218 1.40 -12.67 -13.55
C ILE A 218 2.20 -13.91 -13.16
N GLU A 219 1.83 -15.04 -13.75
CA GLU A 219 2.27 -16.38 -13.38
C GLU A 219 2.79 -17.21 -14.57
N ASN A 220 2.76 -16.64 -15.78
CA ASN A 220 3.15 -17.32 -16.98
C ASN A 220 3.81 -16.38 -18.01
N ARG A 221 4.48 -16.94 -19.01
CA ARG A 221 5.18 -16.18 -20.07
C ARG A 221 4.22 -15.31 -20.88
N GLU A 222 3.01 -15.76 -21.16
CA GLU A 222 2.03 -15.01 -21.95
C GLU A 222 1.59 -13.74 -21.20
N GLY A 223 1.33 -13.84 -19.89
CA GLY A 223 1.02 -12.68 -19.04
C GLY A 223 2.17 -11.67 -18.96
N VAL A 224 3.43 -12.13 -18.93
CA VAL A 224 4.60 -11.25 -19.01
C VAL A 224 4.64 -10.50 -20.35
N ASN A 225 4.43 -11.19 -21.46
CA ASN A 225 4.45 -10.59 -22.79
C ASN A 225 3.30 -9.58 -23.00
N ASN A 226 2.16 -9.79 -22.37
CA ASN A 226 0.95 -8.97 -22.48
C ASN A 226 0.80 -7.96 -21.33
N ILE A 227 1.85 -7.70 -20.55
CA ILE A 227 1.77 -6.93 -19.31
C ILE A 227 1.11 -5.56 -19.46
N ASP A 228 1.39 -4.84 -20.54
CA ASP A 228 0.85 -3.50 -20.77
C ASP A 228 -0.67 -3.51 -20.97
N SER A 229 -1.18 -4.45 -21.76
CA SER A 229 -2.61 -4.62 -21.98
C SER A 229 -3.34 -5.09 -20.69
N ILE A 230 -2.69 -5.94 -19.91
CA ILE A 230 -3.20 -6.39 -18.61
C ILE A 230 -3.24 -5.22 -17.62
N LEU A 231 -2.18 -4.42 -17.54
CA LEU A 231 -2.14 -3.22 -16.68
C LEU A 231 -3.21 -2.19 -17.05
N ALA A 232 -3.52 -2.06 -18.33
CA ALA A 232 -4.61 -1.17 -18.77
C ALA A 232 -5.98 -1.64 -18.29
N ALA A 233 -6.23 -2.96 -18.23
CA ALA A 233 -7.51 -3.57 -17.86
C ALA A 233 -7.67 -3.78 -16.34
N ALA A 234 -6.61 -4.18 -15.64
CA ALA A 234 -6.62 -4.50 -14.22
C ALA A 234 -6.53 -3.26 -13.31
N ASP A 235 -6.93 -3.41 -12.04
CA ASP A 235 -6.79 -2.37 -11.01
C ASP A 235 -5.42 -2.40 -10.32
N ALA A 236 -4.80 -3.58 -10.27
CA ALA A 236 -3.46 -3.83 -9.74
C ALA A 236 -2.88 -5.09 -10.38
N VAL A 237 -1.60 -5.35 -10.18
CA VAL A 237 -0.95 -6.59 -10.60
C VAL A 237 -0.19 -7.23 -9.44
N MET A 238 0.04 -8.55 -9.54
CA MET A 238 0.84 -9.31 -8.60
C MET A 238 1.87 -10.15 -9.35
N VAL A 239 3.14 -10.04 -8.99
CA VAL A 239 4.18 -10.97 -9.43
C VAL A 239 4.17 -12.15 -8.46
N ALA A 240 3.57 -13.26 -8.88
CA ALA A 240 3.50 -14.50 -8.11
C ALA A 240 4.71 -15.38 -8.48
N ARG A 241 5.81 -15.14 -7.77
CA ARG A 241 7.15 -15.66 -8.13
C ARG A 241 7.24 -17.17 -8.10
N GLY A 242 6.45 -17.84 -7.25
CA GLY A 242 6.39 -19.29 -7.16
C GLY A 242 5.97 -19.93 -8.48
N ASP A 243 4.77 -19.58 -8.96
CA ASP A 243 4.21 -20.11 -10.20
C ASP A 243 4.95 -19.58 -11.43
N LEU A 244 5.27 -18.28 -11.46
CA LEU A 244 6.01 -17.70 -12.58
C LEU A 244 7.39 -18.34 -12.76
N GLY A 245 8.09 -18.67 -11.66
CA GLY A 245 9.42 -19.32 -11.72
C GLY A 245 9.39 -20.76 -12.24
N VAL A 246 8.21 -21.39 -12.32
CA VAL A 246 8.03 -22.69 -13.00
C VAL A 246 7.80 -22.49 -14.50
N GLU A 247 7.11 -21.43 -14.89
CA GLU A 247 6.69 -21.14 -16.27
C GLU A 247 7.76 -20.44 -17.13
N ILE A 248 8.79 -19.85 -16.49
CA ILE A 248 9.89 -19.15 -17.16
C ILE A 248 11.23 -19.73 -16.72
N ASP A 249 12.33 -19.37 -17.41
CA ASP A 249 13.66 -19.65 -16.89
C ASP A 249 13.88 -18.86 -15.58
N PHE A 250 14.26 -19.54 -14.51
CA PHE A 250 14.44 -18.93 -13.18
C PHE A 250 15.47 -17.80 -13.19
N THR A 251 16.42 -17.80 -14.14
CA THR A 251 17.42 -16.73 -14.29
C THR A 251 16.83 -15.42 -14.81
N GLU A 252 15.68 -15.47 -15.48
CA GLU A 252 14.97 -14.30 -15.97
C GLU A 252 14.08 -13.64 -14.91
N LEU A 253 13.66 -14.40 -13.87
CA LEU A 253 12.66 -13.97 -12.90
C LEU A 253 12.97 -12.60 -12.24
N PRO A 254 14.21 -12.32 -11.77
CA PRO A 254 14.51 -11.02 -11.16
C PRO A 254 14.36 -9.85 -12.13
N GLY A 255 14.77 -10.04 -13.40
CA GLY A 255 14.62 -9.02 -14.45
C GLY A 255 13.16 -8.74 -14.79
N ILE A 256 12.36 -9.80 -14.90
CA ILE A 256 10.92 -9.71 -15.16
C ILE A 256 10.21 -9.00 -14.00
N GLN A 257 10.51 -9.34 -12.74
CA GLN A 257 9.95 -8.67 -11.58
C GLN A 257 10.19 -7.15 -11.64
N LYS A 258 11.44 -6.72 -11.87
CA LYS A 258 11.80 -5.30 -11.97
C LYS A 258 11.05 -4.60 -13.11
N ASN A 259 10.98 -5.24 -14.27
CA ASN A 259 10.25 -4.71 -15.42
C ASN A 259 8.75 -4.52 -15.12
N ILE A 260 8.09 -5.53 -14.52
CA ILE A 260 6.67 -5.42 -14.17
C ILE A 260 6.45 -4.32 -13.11
N ILE A 261 7.35 -4.15 -12.14
CA ILE A 261 7.28 -3.07 -11.15
C ILE A 261 7.36 -1.70 -11.86
N GLU A 262 8.31 -1.51 -12.76
CA GLU A 262 8.50 -0.27 -13.53
C GLU A 262 7.29 0.03 -14.42
N ARG A 263 6.78 -0.99 -15.13
CA ARG A 263 5.57 -0.85 -15.96
C ARG A 263 4.36 -0.45 -15.10
N SER A 264 4.19 -1.06 -13.93
CA SER A 264 3.09 -0.75 -13.02
C SER A 264 3.09 0.72 -12.60
N PHE A 265 4.26 1.30 -12.35
CA PHE A 265 4.40 2.73 -12.06
C PHE A 265 3.92 3.59 -13.22
N SER A 266 4.34 3.26 -14.43
CA SER A 266 3.96 4.05 -15.61
C SER A 266 2.45 4.06 -15.82
N PHE A 267 1.75 2.98 -15.48
CA PHE A 267 0.29 2.89 -15.51
C PHE A 267 -0.40 3.42 -14.24
N GLY A 268 0.36 3.78 -13.19
CA GLY A 268 -0.20 4.23 -11.91
C GLY A 268 -0.97 3.14 -11.17
N LYS A 269 -0.61 1.88 -11.37
CA LYS A 269 -1.26 0.71 -10.76
C LYS A 269 -0.45 0.18 -9.58
N PRO A 270 -1.09 -0.18 -8.45
CA PRO A 270 -0.42 -0.89 -7.37
C PRO A 270 0.15 -2.22 -7.86
N ILE A 271 1.32 -2.58 -7.32
CA ILE A 271 1.97 -3.87 -7.59
C ILE A 271 2.28 -4.60 -6.29
N VAL A 272 2.05 -5.90 -6.29
CA VAL A 272 2.34 -6.81 -5.18
C VAL A 272 3.49 -7.75 -5.58
N THR A 273 4.53 -7.81 -4.76
CA THR A 273 5.55 -8.87 -4.83
C THR A 273 5.18 -9.98 -3.88
N ALA A 274 5.01 -11.18 -4.40
CA ALA A 274 4.40 -12.30 -3.69
C ALA A 274 5.24 -13.57 -3.75
N THR A 275 5.01 -14.46 -2.79
CA THR A 275 5.57 -15.80 -2.61
C THR A 275 7.05 -15.83 -2.26
N GLN A 276 7.44 -16.76 -1.40
CA GLN A 276 8.83 -17.04 -0.99
C GLN A 276 9.56 -15.80 -0.44
N MET A 277 8.84 -14.92 0.28
CA MET A 277 9.44 -13.69 0.84
C MET A 277 10.22 -13.98 2.14
N LEU A 278 9.57 -14.68 3.09
CA LEU A 278 10.15 -15.12 4.36
C LEU A 278 9.85 -16.61 4.58
N ASP A 279 9.99 -17.43 3.56
CA ASP A 279 9.54 -18.83 3.49
C ASP A 279 10.11 -19.69 4.63
N SER A 280 11.37 -19.46 5.02
CA SER A 280 11.99 -20.15 6.16
C SER A 280 11.26 -19.89 7.49
N MET A 281 10.49 -18.80 7.61
CA MET A 281 9.71 -18.50 8.81
C MET A 281 8.42 -19.32 8.93
N ILE A 282 8.10 -20.16 7.96
CA ILE A 282 7.08 -21.22 8.13
C ILE A 282 7.46 -22.11 9.31
N VAL A 283 8.74 -22.45 9.45
CA VAL A 283 9.24 -23.38 10.48
C VAL A 283 10.26 -22.76 11.44
N ASN A 284 10.84 -21.61 11.11
CA ASN A 284 11.87 -20.97 11.93
C ASN A 284 11.38 -19.60 12.45
N PRO A 285 11.77 -19.20 13.70
CA PRO A 285 11.36 -17.92 14.28
C PRO A 285 12.08 -16.70 13.68
N ARG A 286 13.05 -16.92 12.78
CA ARG A 286 13.84 -15.86 12.12
C ARG A 286 14.08 -16.22 10.65
N PRO A 287 14.08 -15.23 9.75
CA PRO A 287 14.36 -15.44 8.34
C PRO A 287 15.86 -15.63 8.09
N THR A 288 16.21 -16.14 6.93
CA THR A 288 17.56 -16.13 6.41
C THR A 288 17.98 -14.71 5.99
N ARG A 289 19.30 -14.49 5.85
CA ARG A 289 19.81 -13.20 5.35
C ARG A 289 19.44 -12.93 3.90
N ALA A 290 19.32 -13.99 3.09
CA ALA A 290 18.87 -13.88 1.70
C ALA A 290 17.42 -13.38 1.61
N GLU A 291 16.51 -13.89 2.45
CA GLU A 291 15.13 -13.45 2.51
C GLU A 291 14.99 -12.00 2.98
N ILE A 292 15.77 -11.58 3.99
CA ILE A 292 15.82 -10.17 4.41
C ILE A 292 16.21 -9.27 3.23
N SER A 293 17.25 -9.68 2.48
CA SER A 293 17.70 -8.95 1.29
C SER A 293 16.65 -8.94 0.18
N ASP A 294 15.93 -10.03 -0.01
CA ASP A 294 14.87 -10.13 -1.02
C ASP A 294 13.71 -9.17 -0.73
N VAL A 295 13.22 -9.16 0.52
CA VAL A 295 12.19 -8.20 0.95
C VAL A 295 12.64 -6.77 0.75
N ALA A 296 13.88 -6.43 1.18
CA ALA A 296 14.43 -5.09 1.00
C ALA A 296 14.57 -4.72 -0.48
N ASN A 297 15.05 -5.63 -1.34
CA ASN A 297 15.19 -5.39 -2.77
C ASN A 297 13.83 -5.14 -3.46
N ALA A 298 12.79 -5.89 -3.12
CA ALA A 298 11.44 -5.64 -3.65
C ALA A 298 10.96 -4.21 -3.32
N ILE A 299 11.29 -3.71 -2.13
CA ILE A 299 10.95 -2.34 -1.70
C ILE A 299 11.82 -1.30 -2.42
N TYR A 300 13.13 -1.55 -2.59
CA TYR A 300 14.03 -0.69 -3.38
C TYR A 300 13.61 -0.62 -4.85
N ASP A 301 13.12 -1.72 -5.42
CA ASP A 301 12.55 -1.76 -6.76
C ASP A 301 11.25 -0.95 -6.87
N GLY A 302 10.59 -0.70 -5.73
CA GLY A 302 9.42 0.16 -5.62
C GLY A 302 8.08 -0.59 -5.55
N THR A 303 8.02 -1.84 -5.12
CA THR A 303 6.74 -2.54 -4.93
C THR A 303 5.78 -1.75 -4.05
N SER A 304 4.47 -1.86 -4.29
CA SER A 304 3.44 -1.20 -3.47
C SER A 304 3.10 -2.00 -2.24
N ALA A 305 3.13 -3.33 -2.38
CA ALA A 305 2.84 -4.27 -1.30
C ALA A 305 3.70 -5.53 -1.42
N ILE A 306 3.90 -6.19 -0.30
CA ILE A 306 4.58 -7.48 -0.15
C ILE A 306 3.65 -8.47 0.52
N MET A 307 3.78 -9.76 0.21
CA MET A 307 2.83 -10.76 0.66
C MET A 307 3.50 -11.90 1.42
N LEU A 308 2.91 -12.27 2.55
CA LEU A 308 3.15 -13.50 3.29
C LEU A 308 2.11 -14.56 2.89
N SER A 309 2.57 -15.72 2.51
CA SER A 309 1.75 -16.87 2.05
C SER A 309 1.68 -17.96 3.14
N GLY A 310 2.51 -18.98 3.01
CA GLY A 310 2.61 -20.09 3.97
C GLY A 310 3.02 -19.62 5.36
N GLU A 311 3.83 -18.56 5.44
CA GLU A 311 4.36 -17.98 6.68
C GLU A 311 3.25 -17.61 7.67
N THR A 312 2.12 -17.09 7.17
CA THR A 312 0.97 -16.72 8.01
C THR A 312 -0.16 -17.74 7.94
N ALA A 313 -0.34 -18.45 6.81
CA ALA A 313 -1.45 -19.39 6.63
C ALA A 313 -1.28 -20.70 7.42
N ALA A 314 -0.07 -21.26 7.44
CA ALA A 314 0.23 -22.57 8.00
C ALA A 314 1.53 -22.61 8.82
N GLY A 315 2.25 -21.47 8.91
CA GLY A 315 3.51 -21.38 9.62
C GLY A 315 3.36 -21.41 11.13
N ALA A 316 4.45 -21.77 11.81
CA ALA A 316 4.52 -21.80 13.27
C ALA A 316 4.64 -20.39 13.90
N TYR A 317 5.02 -19.37 13.11
CA TYR A 317 5.36 -18.03 13.58
C TYR A 317 4.66 -16.91 12.80
N PRO A 318 3.31 -16.92 12.65
CA PRO A 318 2.59 -15.99 11.76
C PRO A 318 2.74 -14.52 12.17
N VAL A 319 2.68 -14.22 13.46
CA VAL A 319 2.77 -12.84 13.98
C VAL A 319 4.20 -12.32 13.88
N GLU A 320 5.18 -13.16 14.21
CA GLU A 320 6.61 -12.84 14.08
C GLU A 320 7.01 -12.59 12.63
N ALA A 321 6.47 -13.35 11.67
CA ALA A 321 6.70 -13.16 10.25
C ALA A 321 6.20 -11.78 9.79
N LEU A 322 4.99 -11.37 10.20
CA LEU A 322 4.46 -10.04 9.92
C LEU A 322 5.31 -8.94 10.56
N LYS A 323 5.66 -9.07 11.86
CA LYS A 323 6.50 -8.09 12.56
C LYS A 323 7.87 -7.95 11.91
N THR A 324 8.49 -9.06 11.52
CA THR A 324 9.78 -9.09 10.84
C THR A 324 9.70 -8.39 9.47
N MET A 325 8.68 -8.72 8.67
CA MET A 325 8.47 -8.09 7.37
C MET A 325 8.22 -6.58 7.52
N SER A 326 7.45 -6.16 8.52
CA SER A 326 7.20 -4.75 8.83
C SER A 326 8.49 -4.02 9.20
N ALA A 327 9.33 -4.61 10.06
CA ALA A 327 10.59 -4.02 10.48
C ALA A 327 11.58 -3.85 9.32
N ILE A 328 11.68 -4.86 8.43
CA ILE A 328 12.51 -4.77 7.23
C ILE A 328 11.99 -3.63 6.33
N ALA A 329 10.67 -3.56 6.12
CA ALA A 329 10.08 -2.53 5.27
C ALA A 329 10.32 -1.12 5.83
N GLU A 330 10.07 -0.89 7.11
CA GLU A 330 10.29 0.41 7.75
C GLU A 330 11.78 0.84 7.70
N ARG A 331 12.71 -0.09 7.93
CA ARG A 331 14.13 0.20 7.86
C ARG A 331 14.58 0.53 6.43
N THR A 332 14.12 -0.26 5.46
CA THR A 332 14.44 -0.04 4.05
C THR A 332 13.92 1.31 3.56
N GLU A 333 12.69 1.68 3.95
CA GLU A 333 12.09 2.97 3.58
C GLU A 333 12.82 4.17 4.19
N GLN A 334 13.38 4.05 5.40
CA GLN A 334 14.19 5.10 6.03
C GLN A 334 15.52 5.35 5.29
N GLU A 335 16.10 4.31 4.71
CA GLU A 335 17.36 4.41 3.95
C GLU A 335 17.14 4.75 2.47
N ASN A 336 15.96 4.42 1.96
CA ASN A 336 15.58 4.67 0.58
C ASN A 336 14.88 6.02 0.48
N HIS A 337 15.65 7.08 0.17
CA HIS A 337 15.05 8.36 -0.19
C HIS A 337 14.17 8.15 -1.42
N ALA A 338 12.86 8.31 -1.24
CA ALA A 338 11.86 8.08 -2.26
C ALA A 338 12.30 8.71 -3.60
N ARG A 339 12.46 7.90 -4.64
CA ARG A 339 12.69 8.40 -5.98
C ARG A 339 11.39 9.01 -6.48
N PHE A 340 11.35 10.34 -6.55
CA PHE A 340 10.24 11.01 -7.22
C PHE A 340 10.13 10.50 -8.66
N VAL A 341 8.96 9.97 -9.01
CA VAL A 341 8.70 9.47 -10.36
C VAL A 341 8.34 10.65 -11.26
N PRO A 342 9.11 10.92 -12.33
CA PRO A 342 8.78 12.02 -13.23
C PRO A 342 7.47 11.74 -13.97
N LEU A 343 6.80 12.80 -14.40
CA LEU A 343 5.61 12.70 -15.25
C LEU A 343 6.01 12.08 -16.60
N THR A 344 5.48 10.90 -16.91
CA THR A 344 5.79 10.17 -18.14
C THR A 344 4.56 10.06 -19.04
N GLU A 345 4.73 10.28 -20.35
CA GLU A 345 3.68 10.15 -21.37
C GLU A 345 3.54 8.68 -21.84
N ASN A 346 3.24 7.74 -20.96
CA ASN A 346 3.22 6.34 -21.37
C ASN A 346 1.91 5.87 -22.04
N THR A 347 0.84 6.66 -21.97
CA THR A 347 -0.49 6.27 -22.48
C THR A 347 -1.14 7.30 -23.40
N GLY A 348 -0.37 8.22 -23.99
CA GLY A 348 -0.90 9.32 -24.81
C GLY A 348 -1.13 10.60 -24.01
N LYS A 349 -2.33 11.18 -24.00
CA LYS A 349 -2.62 12.43 -23.29
C LYS A 349 -2.58 12.27 -21.78
N ILE A 350 -1.74 13.05 -21.09
CA ILE A 350 -1.78 13.21 -19.63
C ILE A 350 -3.13 13.80 -19.22
N SER A 351 -3.82 13.15 -18.28
CA SER A 351 -5.10 13.67 -17.77
C SER A 351 -4.88 14.84 -16.82
N VAL A 352 -5.90 15.72 -16.70
CA VAL A 352 -5.88 16.82 -15.73
C VAL A 352 -5.62 16.30 -14.31
N SER A 353 -6.27 15.21 -13.92
CA SER A 353 -6.10 14.61 -12.60
C SER A 353 -4.69 14.09 -12.36
N ASP A 354 -4.04 13.51 -13.36
CA ASP A 354 -2.67 13.02 -13.26
C ASP A 354 -1.67 14.19 -13.14
N ALA A 355 -1.82 15.22 -13.98
CA ALA A 355 -1.01 16.43 -13.90
C ALA A 355 -1.18 17.15 -12.55
N THR A 356 -2.42 17.23 -12.02
CA THR A 356 -2.70 17.84 -10.72
C THR A 356 -2.07 17.03 -9.58
N ALA A 357 -2.15 15.71 -9.61
CA ALA A 357 -1.53 14.85 -8.59
C ALA A 357 0.00 14.99 -8.60
N HIS A 358 0.62 15.03 -9.78
CA HIS A 358 2.06 15.28 -9.93
C HIS A 358 2.46 16.65 -9.35
N ALA A 359 1.76 17.71 -9.74
CA ALA A 359 2.01 19.06 -9.25
C ALA A 359 1.82 19.17 -7.72
N ALA A 360 0.81 18.47 -7.16
CA ALA A 360 0.59 18.44 -5.71
C ALA A 360 1.76 17.79 -4.95
N CYS A 361 2.32 16.70 -5.48
CA CYS A 361 3.50 16.05 -4.88
C CYS A 361 4.74 16.96 -4.93
N LEU A 362 4.99 17.65 -6.06
CA LEU A 362 6.07 18.64 -6.17
C LEU A 362 5.87 19.80 -5.20
N THR A 363 4.67 20.38 -5.20
CA THR A 363 4.33 21.48 -4.27
C THR A 363 4.56 21.06 -2.82
N ALA A 364 4.12 19.86 -2.42
CA ALA A 364 4.30 19.37 -1.06
C ALA A 364 5.77 19.26 -0.66
N LYS A 365 6.63 18.85 -1.58
CA LYS A 365 8.08 18.80 -1.38
C LYS A 365 8.68 20.20 -1.27
N ASP A 366 8.35 21.11 -2.21
CA ASP A 366 8.94 22.46 -2.29
C ASP A 366 8.58 23.33 -1.08
N VAL A 367 7.35 23.21 -0.56
CA VAL A 367 6.92 23.94 0.64
C VAL A 367 7.19 23.18 1.95
N ASN A 368 7.84 22.02 1.86
CA ASN A 368 8.08 21.12 3.01
C ASN A 368 6.79 20.85 3.81
N ALA A 369 5.71 20.48 3.11
CA ALA A 369 4.43 20.20 3.75
C ALA A 369 4.53 18.95 4.65
N ALA A 370 3.79 18.95 5.76
CA ALA A 370 3.74 17.82 6.68
C ALA A 370 2.99 16.61 6.09
N ALA A 371 1.97 16.88 5.28
CA ALA A 371 1.19 15.84 4.59
C ALA A 371 0.56 16.37 3.29
N ILE A 372 0.20 15.41 2.41
CA ILE A 372 -0.73 15.65 1.30
C ILE A 372 -2.08 15.09 1.73
N VAL A 373 -3.09 15.94 1.79
CA VAL A 373 -4.47 15.57 2.12
C VAL A 373 -5.28 15.53 0.82
N THR A 374 -5.93 14.41 0.54
CA THR A 374 -6.77 14.31 -0.65
C THR A 374 -8.18 13.86 -0.27
N VAL A 375 -9.18 14.47 -0.88
CA VAL A 375 -10.57 14.03 -0.77
C VAL A 375 -10.97 13.37 -2.07
N SER A 376 -11.40 12.12 -2.01
CA SER A 376 -11.68 11.33 -3.20
C SER A 376 -12.83 10.36 -2.98
N GLU A 377 -13.86 10.42 -3.81
CA GLU A 377 -15.00 9.50 -3.73
C GLU A 377 -14.63 8.07 -4.13
N SER A 378 -13.89 7.89 -5.22
CA SER A 378 -13.49 6.59 -5.77
C SER A 378 -12.07 6.14 -5.37
N GLY A 379 -11.33 6.98 -4.64
CA GLY A 379 -9.92 6.76 -4.30
C GLY A 379 -8.94 7.00 -5.46
N ASN A 380 -9.40 7.44 -6.63
CA ASN A 380 -8.53 7.58 -7.79
C ASN A 380 -7.43 8.63 -7.59
N THR A 381 -7.77 9.81 -7.05
CA THR A 381 -6.77 10.86 -6.74
C THR A 381 -5.69 10.36 -5.80
N ALA A 382 -6.08 9.61 -4.75
CA ALA A 382 -5.11 9.04 -3.82
C ALA A 382 -4.16 8.06 -4.50
N ARG A 383 -4.66 7.21 -5.41
CA ARG A 383 -3.81 6.30 -6.21
C ARG A 383 -2.87 7.04 -7.14
N LEU A 384 -3.33 8.12 -7.79
CA LEU A 384 -2.47 8.97 -8.61
C LEU A 384 -1.36 9.64 -7.79
N LEU A 385 -1.65 10.15 -6.59
CA LEU A 385 -0.62 10.66 -5.68
C LEU A 385 0.39 9.57 -5.30
N SER A 386 -0.10 8.37 -4.97
CA SER A 386 0.74 7.22 -4.63
C SER A 386 1.69 6.82 -5.76
N LYS A 387 1.30 6.96 -7.03
CA LYS A 387 2.13 6.74 -8.21
C LYS A 387 3.42 7.54 -8.16
N TYR A 388 3.36 8.80 -7.72
CA TYR A 388 4.52 9.70 -7.69
C TYR A 388 5.43 9.55 -6.46
N ARG A 389 5.11 8.62 -5.56
CA ARG A 389 5.96 8.26 -4.41
C ARG A 389 6.43 9.48 -3.58
N PRO A 390 5.56 10.37 -3.13
CA PRO A 390 5.99 11.53 -2.36
C PRO A 390 6.65 11.14 -1.02
N GLU A 391 7.56 11.98 -0.54
CA GLU A 391 8.15 11.82 0.80
C GLU A 391 7.11 12.04 1.89
N GLN A 392 6.17 12.95 1.66
CA GLN A 392 5.07 13.27 2.57
C GLN A 392 4.06 12.10 2.65
N PRO A 393 3.45 11.85 3.81
CA PRO A 393 2.34 10.92 3.93
C PRO A 393 1.14 11.41 3.11
N ILE A 394 0.41 10.48 2.51
CA ILE A 394 -0.82 10.75 1.76
C ILE A 394 -2.00 10.37 2.66
N ILE A 395 -2.77 11.37 3.09
CA ILE A 395 -3.99 11.17 3.87
C ILE A 395 -5.18 11.25 2.92
N ALA A 396 -5.86 10.13 2.72
CA ALA A 396 -6.98 10.05 1.80
C ALA A 396 -8.31 10.02 2.57
N CYS A 397 -9.05 11.13 2.51
CA CYS A 397 -10.39 11.23 3.07
C CYS A 397 -11.41 10.70 2.07
N VAL A 398 -12.17 9.69 2.45
CA VAL A 398 -13.14 8.98 1.60
C VAL A 398 -14.48 8.82 2.30
N MET A 399 -15.56 8.65 1.52
CA MET A 399 -16.94 8.59 2.02
C MET A 399 -17.53 7.17 2.03
N LYS A 400 -16.82 6.19 1.43
CA LYS A 400 -17.26 4.79 1.33
C LYS A 400 -16.24 3.87 2.00
N GLU A 401 -16.67 3.01 2.92
CA GLU A 401 -15.82 2.06 3.62
C GLU A 401 -15.08 1.10 2.68
N GLN A 402 -15.74 0.65 1.61
CA GLN A 402 -15.10 -0.22 0.62
C GLN A 402 -13.91 0.49 -0.06
N VAL A 403 -14.06 1.77 -0.42
CA VAL A 403 -12.97 2.57 -0.98
C VAL A 403 -11.85 2.76 0.04
N GLN A 404 -12.19 2.99 1.32
CA GLN A 404 -11.22 3.06 2.41
C GLN A 404 -10.39 1.77 2.48
N ARG A 405 -11.03 0.62 2.47
CA ARG A 405 -10.33 -0.68 2.50
C ARG A 405 -9.54 -0.94 1.23
N GLN A 406 -10.05 -0.60 0.06
CA GLN A 406 -9.33 -0.75 -1.22
C GLN A 406 -8.05 0.11 -1.27
N LEU A 407 -8.04 1.27 -0.65
CA LEU A 407 -6.83 2.10 -0.55
C LEU A 407 -5.76 1.52 0.39
N ALA A 408 -6.12 0.54 1.24
CA ALA A 408 -5.16 -0.15 2.10
C ALA A 408 -4.09 -0.95 1.33
N LEU A 409 -4.29 -1.23 0.04
CA LEU A 409 -3.28 -1.85 -0.84
C LEU A 409 -2.31 -0.82 -1.46
N SER A 410 -2.67 0.47 -1.48
CA SER A 410 -1.91 1.50 -2.18
C SER A 410 -0.77 2.05 -1.31
N TRP A 411 0.42 2.13 -1.88
CA TRP A 411 1.62 2.60 -1.20
C TRP A 411 1.46 4.01 -0.63
N GLY A 412 1.92 4.22 0.60
CA GLY A 412 1.99 5.53 1.26
C GLY A 412 0.66 6.16 1.64
N ILE A 413 -0.48 5.52 1.33
CA ILE A 413 -1.81 6.06 1.62
C ILE A 413 -2.28 5.63 3.01
N THR A 414 -2.80 6.60 3.77
CA THR A 414 -3.59 6.38 4.98
C THR A 414 -5.03 6.82 4.71
N PRO A 415 -5.97 5.88 4.56
CA PRO A 415 -7.36 6.21 4.26
C PRO A 415 -8.14 6.49 5.55
N LEU A 416 -8.86 7.62 5.59
CA LEU A 416 -9.75 8.04 6.69
C LEU A 416 -11.18 8.20 6.18
N MET A 417 -12.15 7.83 7.01
CA MET A 417 -13.58 8.06 6.70
C MET A 417 -13.96 9.49 7.02
N MET A 418 -14.63 10.17 6.08
CA MET A 418 -15.08 11.54 6.22
C MET A 418 -16.55 11.64 5.74
N PRO A 419 -17.40 12.41 6.41
CA PRO A 419 -18.72 12.74 5.88
C PRO A 419 -18.65 13.52 4.57
N LEU A 420 -19.75 13.56 3.82
CA LEU A 420 -19.83 14.36 2.60
C LEU A 420 -19.78 15.86 2.94
N ALA A 421 -18.88 16.59 2.31
CA ALA A 421 -18.80 18.04 2.38
C ALA A 421 -19.70 18.69 1.32
N HIS A 422 -20.29 19.82 1.63
CA HIS A 422 -21.21 20.54 0.74
C HIS A 422 -20.57 21.75 0.04
N SER A 423 -19.39 22.14 0.46
CA SER A 423 -18.61 23.23 -0.16
C SER A 423 -17.11 22.93 -0.15
N THR A 424 -16.36 23.65 -0.99
CA THR A 424 -14.90 23.51 -1.06
C THR A 424 -14.22 23.92 0.25
N ASP A 425 -14.70 24.96 0.91
CA ASP A 425 -14.13 25.42 2.19
C ASP A 425 -14.39 24.40 3.30
N GLU A 426 -15.62 23.89 3.40
CA GLU A 426 -15.98 22.81 4.33
C GLU A 426 -15.13 21.56 4.09
N LEU A 427 -14.93 21.17 2.82
CA LEU A 427 -14.12 20.03 2.43
C LEU A 427 -12.68 20.17 2.95
N ILE A 428 -12.07 21.34 2.78
CA ILE A 428 -10.70 21.61 3.23
C ILE A 428 -10.62 21.58 4.75
N GLU A 429 -11.54 22.26 5.45
CA GLU A 429 -11.56 22.32 6.89
C GLU A 429 -11.79 20.94 7.52
N MET A 430 -12.79 20.19 7.04
CA MET A 430 -13.09 18.86 7.54
C MET A 430 -11.94 17.87 7.31
N SER A 431 -11.35 17.85 6.11
CA SER A 431 -10.28 16.90 5.77
C SER A 431 -8.99 17.18 6.54
N THR A 432 -8.64 18.46 6.73
CA THR A 432 -7.44 18.84 7.50
C THR A 432 -7.65 18.68 9.00
N SER A 433 -8.86 18.95 9.53
CA SER A 433 -9.23 18.68 10.92
C SER A 433 -9.18 17.18 11.22
N LEU A 434 -9.74 16.35 10.35
CA LEU A 434 -9.70 14.89 10.48
C LEU A 434 -8.27 14.34 10.49
N ALA A 435 -7.41 14.86 9.60
CA ALA A 435 -5.99 14.48 9.57
C ALA A 435 -5.27 14.91 10.87
N LYS A 436 -5.62 16.07 11.43
CA LYS A 436 -5.09 16.56 12.70
C LYS A 436 -5.57 15.71 13.89
N GLU A 437 -6.85 15.42 13.99
CA GLU A 437 -7.43 14.58 15.06
C GLU A 437 -6.81 13.18 15.11
N ASN A 438 -6.40 12.65 13.95
CA ASN A 438 -5.69 11.39 13.85
C ASN A 438 -4.15 11.51 13.98
N GLY A 439 -3.61 12.68 14.34
CA GLY A 439 -2.19 12.89 14.61
C GLY A 439 -1.28 12.98 13.39
N TYR A 440 -1.83 13.16 12.19
CA TYR A 440 -1.05 13.31 10.95
C TYR A 440 -0.67 14.74 10.63
N LEU A 441 -1.36 15.71 11.23
CA LEU A 441 -1.09 17.14 11.09
C LEU A 441 -1.15 17.83 12.47
N HIS A 442 -0.32 18.87 12.63
CA HIS A 442 -0.30 19.69 13.84
C HIS A 442 -0.55 21.15 13.50
N ASN A 443 -0.99 21.92 14.48
CA ASN A 443 -1.20 23.35 14.29
C ASN A 443 0.09 24.06 13.85
N GLY A 444 0.00 24.89 12.83
CA GLY A 444 1.14 25.59 12.25
C GLY A 444 1.88 24.85 11.15
N GLU A 445 1.55 23.60 10.90
CA GLU A 445 2.11 22.86 9.76
C GLU A 445 1.38 23.20 8.45
N LEU A 446 2.09 23.07 7.34
CA LEU A 446 1.52 23.19 6.00
C LEU A 446 1.03 21.82 5.52
N ALA A 447 -0.18 21.79 4.97
CA ALA A 447 -0.72 20.68 4.23
C ALA A 447 -0.99 21.08 2.77
N VAL A 448 -0.73 20.17 1.84
CA VAL A 448 -1.19 20.35 0.45
C VAL A 448 -2.49 19.57 0.29
N VAL A 449 -3.58 20.28 0.06
CA VAL A 449 -4.92 19.70 -0.10
C VAL A 449 -5.26 19.58 -1.57
N THR A 450 -5.71 18.39 -2.01
CA THR A 450 -6.18 18.14 -3.39
C THR A 450 -7.60 17.61 -3.40
N ALA A 451 -8.40 18.10 -4.33
CA ALA A 451 -9.78 17.65 -4.53
C ALA A 451 -10.27 17.88 -5.95
N GLY A 452 -11.42 17.31 -6.28
CA GLY A 452 -12.21 17.67 -7.46
C GLY A 452 -13.22 18.77 -7.15
N VAL A 453 -13.24 19.82 -7.97
CA VAL A 453 -14.21 20.90 -7.88
C VAL A 453 -14.97 20.98 -9.20
N PRO A 454 -16.33 21.04 -9.19
CA PRO A 454 -17.21 21.09 -8.01
C PRO A 454 -17.26 19.77 -7.21
N VAL A 455 -17.52 19.88 -5.91
CA VAL A 455 -17.61 18.74 -4.99
C VAL A 455 -18.72 17.78 -5.46
N GLY A 456 -18.48 16.47 -5.35
CA GLY A 456 -19.45 15.44 -5.74
C GLY A 456 -19.38 15.00 -7.21
N VAL A 457 -18.42 15.51 -8.00
CA VAL A 457 -18.20 15.04 -9.39
C VAL A 457 -16.95 14.15 -9.40
N SER A 458 -17.16 12.85 -9.61
CA SER A 458 -16.07 11.86 -9.63
C SER A 458 -15.12 12.08 -10.83
N GLY A 459 -13.79 11.87 -10.62
CA GLY A 459 -12.78 11.90 -11.68
C GLY A 459 -12.27 13.30 -12.06
N THR A 460 -12.64 14.36 -11.36
CA THR A 460 -12.32 15.75 -11.69
C THR A 460 -11.28 16.40 -10.77
N THR A 461 -10.25 15.66 -10.33
CA THR A 461 -9.19 16.29 -9.51
C THR A 461 -8.53 17.41 -10.29
N ASN A 462 -8.79 18.66 -9.87
CA ASN A 462 -8.38 19.89 -10.57
C ASN A 462 -7.98 21.03 -9.63
N MET A 463 -7.93 20.78 -8.30
CA MET A 463 -7.59 21.77 -7.29
C MET A 463 -6.36 21.33 -6.48
N ILE A 464 -5.46 22.28 -6.25
CA ILE A 464 -4.37 22.19 -5.26
C ILE A 464 -4.48 23.44 -4.38
N LYS A 465 -4.51 23.24 -3.07
CA LYS A 465 -4.49 24.35 -2.09
C LYS A 465 -3.44 24.09 -1.02
N ILE A 466 -2.55 25.04 -0.80
CA ILE A 466 -1.65 25.02 0.35
C ILE A 466 -2.47 25.58 1.51
N HIS A 467 -2.58 24.78 2.59
CA HIS A 467 -3.36 25.12 3.77
C HIS A 467 -2.50 25.05 5.03
N MET A 468 -2.54 26.09 5.83
CA MET A 468 -1.91 26.10 7.15
C MET A 468 -2.90 25.57 8.18
N VAL A 469 -2.53 24.52 8.89
CA VAL A 469 -3.39 23.81 9.83
C VAL A 469 -3.67 24.63 11.08
N GLY A 470 -4.95 24.78 11.43
CA GLY A 470 -5.40 25.53 12.60
C GLY A 470 -5.43 27.05 12.40
N ASN A 471 -5.84 27.77 13.45
CA ASN A 471 -5.91 29.23 13.46
C ASN A 471 -4.50 29.85 13.66
N CYS A 472 -3.53 29.47 12.84
CA CYS A 472 -2.16 29.93 12.97
C CYS A 472 -2.00 31.32 12.36
N LEU A 473 -1.46 32.25 13.15
CA LEU A 473 -1.23 33.65 12.77
C LEU A 473 0.20 33.88 12.30
N ALA A 474 1.16 33.12 12.84
CA ALA A 474 2.57 33.18 12.47
C ALA A 474 3.29 31.88 12.81
N THR A 475 4.32 31.55 12.05
CA THR A 475 5.20 30.38 12.29
C THR A 475 6.65 30.83 12.32
N GLY A 476 7.46 30.12 13.10
CA GLY A 476 8.89 30.36 13.23
C GLY A 476 9.57 29.15 13.88
N VAL A 477 10.73 29.37 14.46
CA VAL A 477 11.47 28.35 15.19
C VAL A 477 11.23 28.53 16.69
N GLY A 478 10.70 27.49 17.33
CA GLY A 478 10.49 27.49 18.78
C GLY A 478 11.81 27.32 19.54
N VAL A 479 11.99 28.11 20.59
CA VAL A 479 13.15 28.11 21.47
C VAL A 479 12.76 27.49 22.82
N GLY A 480 13.62 26.65 23.42
CA GLY A 480 13.35 26.04 24.72
C GLY A 480 12.66 24.68 24.70
N ARG A 481 12.64 23.99 23.53
CA ARG A 481 12.03 22.66 23.34
C ARG A 481 12.55 21.59 24.31
N GLU A 482 13.70 21.79 24.92
CA GLU A 482 14.37 20.83 25.81
C GLU A 482 13.75 20.80 27.22
N ASN A 483 12.89 21.75 27.57
CA ASN A 483 12.29 21.89 28.89
C ASN A 483 10.76 21.70 28.80
N ALA A 484 10.27 20.53 29.21
CA ALA A 484 8.86 20.15 29.09
C ALA A 484 7.88 21.11 29.79
N ASP A 485 8.34 21.89 30.76
CA ASP A 485 7.52 22.80 31.55
C ASP A 485 7.30 24.19 30.88
N VAL A 486 7.93 24.48 29.72
CA VAL A 486 7.93 25.80 29.08
C VAL A 486 7.65 25.68 27.57
N THR A 487 6.76 24.80 27.17
CA THR A 487 6.48 24.55 25.74
C THR A 487 5.41 25.48 25.16
N SER A 488 4.52 26.04 25.98
CA SER A 488 3.46 26.91 25.49
C SER A 488 3.02 27.93 26.53
N ALA A 489 2.48 29.06 26.06
CA ALA A 489 1.81 30.04 26.89
C ALA A 489 0.70 30.76 26.12
N THR A 490 -0.29 31.26 26.86
CA THR A 490 -1.41 32.04 26.31
C THR A 490 -1.44 33.43 26.88
N GLY A 491 -1.87 34.41 26.09
CA GLY A 491 -1.99 35.79 26.54
C GLY A 491 -2.51 36.73 25.46
N LYS A 492 -2.82 37.98 25.85
CA LYS A 492 -3.14 39.01 24.88
C LYS A 492 -1.87 39.43 24.14
N ALA A 493 -1.91 39.44 22.82
CA ALA A 493 -0.79 39.93 22.01
C ALA A 493 -0.57 41.43 22.23
N CYS A 494 0.67 41.81 22.56
CA CYS A 494 1.15 43.19 22.55
C CYS A 494 2.06 43.32 21.33
N VAL A 495 1.50 43.85 20.24
CA VAL A 495 2.21 44.01 18.97
C VAL A 495 2.88 45.38 18.93
N CYS A 496 4.21 45.39 18.90
CA CYS A 496 5.01 46.59 18.92
C CYS A 496 6.15 46.52 17.89
N ARG A 497 6.40 47.64 17.21
CA ARG A 497 7.48 47.77 16.23
C ARG A 497 8.71 48.48 16.79
N THR A 498 8.53 49.23 17.87
CA THR A 498 9.59 50.00 18.53
C THR A 498 9.58 49.78 20.04
N LEU A 499 10.71 50.11 20.71
CA LEU A 499 10.80 50.07 22.16
C LEU A 499 9.84 51.06 22.84
N GLU A 500 9.58 52.20 22.22
CA GLU A 500 8.65 53.22 22.74
C GLU A 500 7.22 52.65 22.76
N GLU A 501 6.82 51.91 21.73
CA GLU A 501 5.53 51.25 21.72
C GLU A 501 5.44 50.16 22.81
N VAL A 502 6.52 49.41 23.05
CA VAL A 502 6.57 48.44 24.15
C VAL A 502 6.37 49.12 25.50
N ARG A 503 7.07 50.24 25.74
CA ARG A 503 6.93 51.05 26.97
C ARG A 503 5.50 51.56 27.17
N ALA A 504 4.81 51.93 26.10
CA ALA A 504 3.46 52.49 26.14
C ALA A 504 2.35 51.45 26.31
N LYS A 505 2.49 50.27 25.68
CA LYS A 505 1.40 49.31 25.53
C LYS A 505 1.54 48.05 26.40
N PHE A 506 2.77 47.60 26.69
CA PHE A 506 3.00 46.33 27.34
C PHE A 506 2.50 46.28 28.77
N LYS A 507 1.86 45.19 29.14
CA LYS A 507 1.50 44.85 30.53
C LYS A 507 1.98 43.44 30.86
N PRO A 508 2.38 43.16 32.11
CA PRO A 508 2.79 41.82 32.53
C PRO A 508 1.75 40.74 32.15
N GLY A 509 2.23 39.61 31.70
CA GLY A 509 1.38 38.47 31.25
C GLY A 509 0.88 38.57 29.80
N MET A 510 1.24 39.60 29.04
CA MET A 510 0.96 39.68 27.61
C MET A 510 1.99 38.86 26.81
N VAL A 511 1.61 38.44 25.60
CA VAL A 511 2.54 37.88 24.59
C VAL A 511 3.17 39.06 23.85
N LEU A 512 4.49 39.21 23.97
CA LEU A 512 5.22 40.31 23.31
C LEU A 512 5.55 39.90 21.86
N VAL A 513 5.05 40.68 20.89
CA VAL A 513 5.25 40.45 19.45
C VAL A 513 6.03 41.65 18.89
N VAL A 514 7.29 41.40 18.47
CA VAL A 514 8.21 42.47 18.04
C VAL A 514 9.08 42.02 16.85
N PRO A 515 9.63 42.96 16.04
CA PRO A 515 10.54 42.59 14.96
C PRO A 515 11.87 42.01 15.48
N SER A 516 12.43 42.57 16.54
CA SER A 516 13.67 42.14 17.20
C SER A 516 13.67 42.56 18.66
N THR A 517 14.60 42.03 19.46
CA THR A 517 14.76 42.41 20.87
C THR A 517 16.13 43.01 21.16
N SER A 518 16.23 43.84 22.19
CA SER A 518 17.47 44.41 22.70
C SER A 518 17.58 44.25 24.22
N ASN A 519 18.75 44.55 24.77
CA ASN A 519 18.99 44.54 26.22
C ASN A 519 18.00 45.39 27.01
N GLU A 520 17.56 46.53 26.44
CA GLU A 520 16.57 47.40 27.06
C GLU A 520 15.17 46.77 27.17
N MET A 521 14.90 45.72 26.40
CA MET A 521 13.63 44.97 26.43
C MET A 521 13.64 43.81 27.43
N LEU A 522 14.74 43.47 28.07
CA LEU A 522 14.85 42.29 28.95
C LEU A 522 13.84 42.27 30.09
N SER A 523 13.51 43.41 30.67
CA SER A 523 12.47 43.49 31.73
C SER A 523 11.09 43.10 31.20
N TYR A 524 10.75 43.52 29.99
CA TYR A 524 9.48 43.21 29.34
C TYR A 524 9.42 41.73 28.92
N VAL A 525 10.52 41.17 28.39
CA VAL A 525 10.63 39.75 28.08
C VAL A 525 10.43 38.87 29.32
N ARG A 526 11.03 39.30 30.47
CA ARG A 526 10.86 38.58 31.74
C ARG A 526 9.41 38.55 32.20
N ASP A 527 8.70 39.67 32.05
CA ASP A 527 7.34 39.84 32.53
C ASP A 527 6.28 39.39 31.49
N ALA A 528 6.69 39.02 30.25
CA ALA A 528 5.84 38.49 29.20
C ALA A 528 5.42 37.04 29.48
N ALA A 529 4.23 36.68 29.02
CA ALA A 529 3.79 35.28 28.99
C ALA A 529 4.59 34.47 27.96
N ALA A 530 4.84 35.03 26.78
CA ALA A 530 5.64 34.48 25.72
C ALA A 530 6.24 35.60 24.85
N LEU A 531 7.21 35.21 24.00
CA LEU A 531 7.90 36.11 23.09
C LEU A 531 7.77 35.60 21.64
N VAL A 532 7.37 36.50 20.73
CA VAL A 532 7.28 36.22 19.28
C VAL A 532 8.09 37.25 18.53
N VAL A 533 9.08 36.83 17.76
CA VAL A 533 10.04 37.73 17.12
C VAL A 533 10.22 37.39 15.63
N GLU A 534 10.22 38.43 14.78
CA GLU A 534 10.44 38.22 13.33
C GLU A 534 11.91 37.93 13.00
N GLU A 535 12.85 38.42 13.79
CA GLU A 535 14.27 38.17 13.62
C GLU A 535 14.56 36.67 13.71
N PRO A 536 15.19 36.03 12.68
CA PRO A 536 15.49 34.64 12.67
C PRO A 536 16.76 34.27 13.43
N GLY A 537 16.88 33.02 13.86
CA GLY A 537 18.12 32.42 14.38
C GLY A 537 18.07 32.09 15.86
N LEU A 538 18.51 30.86 16.17
CA LEU A 538 18.61 30.35 17.54
C LEU A 538 19.70 31.05 18.39
N ASN A 539 20.58 31.82 17.75
CA ASN A 539 21.61 32.67 18.40
C ASN A 539 21.19 34.13 18.44
N SER A 540 19.97 34.52 18.06
CA SER A 540 19.46 35.85 18.18
C SER A 540 19.33 36.26 19.65
N HIS A 541 19.33 37.57 19.92
CA HIS A 541 19.12 38.11 21.28
C HIS A 541 17.81 37.58 21.89
N ALA A 542 16.73 37.50 21.10
CA ALA A 542 15.45 36.97 21.51
C ALA A 542 15.51 35.49 21.93
N ALA A 543 16.20 34.66 21.15
CA ALA A 543 16.36 33.26 21.47
C ALA A 543 17.15 33.03 22.75
N ILE A 544 18.25 33.77 22.94
CA ILE A 544 19.08 33.68 24.15
C ILE A 544 18.29 34.17 25.38
N ALA A 545 17.62 35.31 25.27
CA ALA A 545 16.82 35.87 26.35
C ALA A 545 15.64 34.98 26.74
N GLY A 546 14.92 34.41 25.74
CA GLY A 546 13.81 33.48 25.95
C GLY A 546 14.24 32.23 26.68
N LYS A 547 15.36 31.62 26.27
CA LYS A 547 15.94 30.45 26.93
C LYS A 547 16.40 30.73 28.35
N ALA A 548 17.13 31.86 28.57
CA ALA A 548 17.63 32.25 29.88
C ALA A 548 16.52 32.57 30.87
N LEU A 549 15.43 33.18 30.41
CA LEU A 549 14.29 33.58 31.24
C LEU A 549 13.17 32.52 31.29
N LEU A 550 13.38 31.34 30.72
CA LEU A 550 12.43 30.24 30.63
C LEU A 550 11.07 30.71 30.07
N LYS A 551 11.08 31.49 28.99
CA LYS A 551 9.88 31.98 28.33
C LYS A 551 9.62 31.23 27.02
N PRO A 552 8.38 30.76 26.76
CA PRO A 552 8.00 30.29 25.45
C PRO A 552 8.34 31.34 24.39
N THR A 553 9.22 30.99 23.46
CA THR A 553 9.72 31.94 22.46
C THR A 553 9.68 31.34 21.06
N VAL A 554 9.16 32.11 20.11
CA VAL A 554 9.19 31.80 18.67
C VAL A 554 9.98 32.87 17.96
N VAL A 555 11.08 32.48 17.29
CA VAL A 555 11.94 33.39 16.50
C VAL A 555 11.78 33.09 15.01
N GLY A 556 12.08 34.08 14.15
CA GLY A 556 11.89 33.94 12.71
C GLY A 556 10.42 33.92 12.28
N ALA A 557 9.52 34.45 13.10
CA ALA A 557 8.09 34.59 12.81
C ALA A 557 7.84 35.72 11.81
N ALA A 558 8.22 35.51 10.55
CA ALA A 558 8.15 36.55 9.52
C ALA A 558 6.75 37.16 9.37
N GLY A 559 6.65 38.47 9.41
CA GLY A 559 5.39 39.22 9.30
C GLY A 559 4.47 39.12 10.52
N ALA A 560 4.91 38.58 11.65
CA ALA A 560 4.10 38.45 12.86
C ALA A 560 3.53 39.79 13.33
N THR A 561 4.31 40.87 13.26
CA THR A 561 3.86 42.24 13.63
C THR A 561 2.78 42.79 12.68
N SER A 562 2.61 42.22 11.52
CA SER A 562 1.60 42.61 10.52
C SER A 562 0.37 41.71 10.54
N HIS A 563 0.56 40.43 10.83
CA HIS A 563 -0.50 39.42 10.79
C HIS A 563 -1.26 39.32 12.12
N ILE A 564 -0.58 39.56 13.25
CA ILE A 564 -1.18 39.47 14.58
C ILE A 564 -1.75 40.85 14.94
N ARG A 565 -3.04 40.89 15.28
CA ARG A 565 -3.67 42.13 15.76
C ARG A 565 -3.33 42.38 17.24
N ASP A 566 -3.01 43.61 17.55
CA ASP A 566 -2.78 44.06 18.94
C ASP A 566 -4.02 43.76 19.81
N GLY A 567 -3.79 43.24 21.02
CA GLY A 567 -4.85 42.87 21.97
C GLY A 567 -5.56 41.54 21.70
N LEU A 568 -5.24 40.83 20.61
CA LEU A 568 -5.82 39.53 20.30
C LEU A 568 -5.34 38.45 21.31
N MET A 569 -6.24 37.55 21.76
CA MET A 569 -5.84 36.40 22.55
C MET A 569 -5.13 35.37 21.66
N VAL A 570 -3.90 35.04 22.00
CA VAL A 570 -3.05 34.13 21.25
C VAL A 570 -2.45 33.05 22.15
N ALA A 571 -2.21 31.88 21.58
CA ALA A 571 -1.38 30.81 22.15
C ALA A 571 -0.06 30.74 21.37
N VAL A 572 1.05 30.70 22.09
CA VAL A 572 2.40 30.50 21.54
C VAL A 572 2.82 29.10 21.87
N ASP A 573 3.09 28.29 20.87
CA ASP A 573 3.55 26.91 20.98
C ASP A 573 4.98 26.79 20.45
N CYS A 574 5.92 26.63 21.37
CA CYS A 574 7.34 26.50 21.03
C CYS A 574 7.71 25.10 20.54
N ALA A 575 6.94 24.06 20.88
CA ALA A 575 7.21 22.72 20.39
C ALA A 575 7.07 22.67 18.85
N HIS A 576 6.07 23.37 18.33
CA HIS A 576 5.76 23.42 16.89
C HIS A 576 6.16 24.78 16.26
N GLY A 577 6.70 25.73 17.02
CA GLY A 577 7.09 27.06 16.52
C GLY A 577 5.91 27.87 15.97
N SER A 578 4.72 27.77 16.56
CA SER A 578 3.50 28.37 16.04
C SER A 578 2.88 29.39 17.02
N VAL A 579 2.21 30.41 16.45
CA VAL A 579 1.39 31.37 17.18
C VAL A 579 -0.03 31.28 16.64
N GLN A 580 -0.98 30.96 17.52
CA GLN A 580 -2.36 30.65 17.14
C GLN A 580 -3.34 31.63 17.74
N ARG A 581 -4.42 31.93 17.02
CA ARG A 581 -5.55 32.66 17.57
C ARG A 581 -6.36 31.74 18.48
N LEU A 582 -6.58 32.17 19.73
CA LEU A 582 -7.58 31.53 20.58
C LEU A 582 -8.96 32.06 20.21
N GLN A 583 -9.91 31.14 19.91
CA GLN A 583 -11.31 31.51 19.83
C GLN A 583 -11.79 31.90 21.22
N ALA A 584 -12.57 33.01 21.29
CA ALA A 584 -13.13 33.54 22.54
C ALA A 584 -14.23 32.62 23.08
#